data_8b7d32d41a908090cc39536d7cf112d8
#
_entry.id   8b7d32d41a908090cc39536d7cf112d8
#
_cell.length_a   1.000
_cell.length_b   1.000
_cell.length_c   1.000
_cell.angle_alpha   90.00
_cell.angle_beta   90.00
_cell.angle_gamma   90.00
#
_symmetry.space_group_name_H-M   'P 1'
#
loop_
_entity.id
_entity.type
_entity.pdbx_description
1 polymer ?
#
loop_
_entity_poly.entity_id
_entity_poly.type
_entity_poly.pdbx_seq_one_letter_code
_entity_poly.pdbx_strand_id
1 'polypeptide(L)'
;DEFCQNGPEPDELSRCREQAKTTLLMGLENTGNRMMTIGRSELLRGEVSKIEEVLDSYDRVTADDILNLARRVFDRSKASLAVVGQPDSEDTYRELLR
;
A
#
# COMPACT_ATOMS: atom_id res chain seq x y z
N ASP A 1 3.95 10.60 12.05
CA ASP A 1 5.32 10.24 12.52
C ASP A 1 5.32 9.05 13.49
N GLU A 2 4.29 8.85 14.31
CA GLU A 2 4.17 7.73 15.26
C GLU A 2 4.24 6.36 14.56
N PHE A 3 3.54 6.19 13.45
CA PHE A 3 3.57 4.96 12.66
C PHE A 3 4.97 4.62 12.11
N CYS A 4 5.75 5.64 11.71
CA CYS A 4 7.14 5.44 11.25
C CYS A 4 8.12 5.11 12.38
N GLN A 5 7.72 5.32 13.63
CA GLN A 5 8.52 4.98 14.81
C GLN A 5 8.18 3.58 15.33
N ASN A 6 6.90 3.29 15.48
CA ASN A 6 6.40 2.12 16.18
C ASN A 6 5.92 0.99 15.25
N GLY A 7 5.58 1.33 13.98
CA GLY A 7 4.96 0.36 13.07
C GLY A 7 3.50 0.04 13.42
N PRO A 8 2.91 -0.96 12.75
CA PRO A 8 1.56 -1.40 13.05
C PRO A 8 1.51 -2.26 14.30
N GLU A 9 0.41 -2.17 15.04
CA GLU A 9 0.11 -3.12 16.12
C GLU A 9 -0.11 -4.54 15.57
N PRO A 10 0.28 -5.60 16.32
CA PRO A 10 0.14 -6.99 15.85
C PRO A 10 -1.28 -7.37 15.42
N ASP A 11 -2.29 -6.93 16.17
CA ASP A 11 -3.70 -7.18 15.87
C ASP A 11 -4.16 -6.40 14.62
N GLU A 12 -3.65 -5.19 14.42
CA GLU A 12 -3.92 -4.38 13.24
C GLU A 12 -3.35 -5.05 11.99
N LEU A 13 -2.10 -5.47 12.04
CA LEU A 13 -1.46 -6.19 10.92
C LEU A 13 -2.22 -7.47 10.57
N SER A 14 -2.63 -8.25 11.56
CA SER A 14 -3.41 -9.47 11.35
C SER A 14 -4.73 -9.19 10.65
N ARG A 15 -5.50 -8.22 11.14
CA ARG A 15 -6.79 -7.82 10.52
C ARG A 15 -6.62 -7.30 9.10
N CYS A 16 -5.63 -6.44 8.87
CA CYS A 16 -5.35 -5.90 7.54
C CYS A 16 -4.96 -7.00 6.56
N ARG A 17 -4.19 -8.00 6.99
CA ARG A 17 -3.80 -9.14 6.18
C ARG A 17 -5.02 -9.98 5.76
N GLU A 18 -5.88 -10.33 6.70
CA GLU A 18 -7.10 -11.09 6.40
C GLU A 18 -8.06 -10.31 5.51
N GLN A 19 -8.19 -9.01 5.73
CA GLN A 19 -8.99 -8.15 4.86
C GLN A 19 -8.42 -8.09 3.43
N ALA A 20 -7.11 -7.97 3.28
CA ALA A 20 -6.45 -7.93 1.97
C ALA A 20 -6.65 -9.24 1.20
N LYS A 21 -6.50 -10.40 1.88
CA LYS A 21 -6.78 -11.72 1.30
C LYS A 21 -8.23 -11.85 0.85
N THR A 22 -9.17 -11.47 1.71
CA THR A 22 -10.60 -11.51 1.41
C THR A 22 -10.94 -10.64 0.21
N THR A 23 -10.42 -9.42 0.15
CA THR A 23 -10.62 -8.49 -0.96
C THR A 23 -10.08 -9.05 -2.27
N LEU A 24 -8.89 -9.69 -2.24
CA LEU A 24 -8.31 -10.36 -3.40
C LEU A 24 -9.23 -11.48 -3.89
N LEU A 25 -9.66 -12.39 -3.01
CA LEU A 25 -10.49 -13.54 -3.37
C LEU A 25 -11.84 -13.10 -3.93
N MET A 26 -12.53 -12.16 -3.27
CA MET A 26 -13.80 -11.61 -3.76
C MET A 26 -13.63 -10.89 -5.10
N GLY A 27 -12.52 -10.18 -5.30
CA GLY A 27 -12.23 -9.52 -6.58
C GLY A 27 -12.08 -10.50 -7.73
N LEU A 28 -11.64 -11.72 -7.47
CA LEU A 28 -11.45 -12.76 -8.49
C LEU A 28 -12.72 -13.54 -8.87
N GLU A 29 -13.81 -13.37 -8.12
CA GLU A 29 -15.12 -13.89 -8.50
C GLU A 29 -15.66 -13.19 -9.76
N ASN A 30 -15.28 -11.93 -9.96
CA ASN A 30 -15.61 -11.20 -11.17
C ASN A 30 -14.68 -11.62 -12.32
N THR A 31 -15.27 -12.14 -13.40
CA THR A 31 -14.52 -12.64 -14.57
C THR A 31 -13.71 -11.55 -15.27
N GLY A 32 -14.22 -10.31 -15.33
CA GLY A 32 -13.52 -9.15 -15.89
C GLY A 32 -12.28 -8.80 -15.07
N ASN A 33 -12.40 -8.75 -13.74
CA ASN A 33 -11.27 -8.51 -12.84
C ASN A 33 -10.23 -9.63 -12.96
N ARG A 34 -10.68 -10.88 -13.04
CA ARG A 34 -9.80 -12.03 -13.23
C ARG A 34 -9.01 -11.93 -14.53
N MET A 35 -9.68 -11.62 -15.63
CA MET A 35 -9.05 -11.40 -16.95
C MET A 35 -8.01 -10.27 -16.87
N MET A 36 -8.37 -9.13 -16.29
CA MET A 36 -7.46 -7.99 -16.15
C MET A 36 -6.25 -8.32 -15.28
N THR A 37 -6.44 -9.07 -14.21
CA THR A 37 -5.35 -9.50 -13.32
C THR A 37 -4.37 -10.42 -14.06
N ILE A 38 -4.87 -11.38 -14.82
CA ILE A 38 -4.04 -12.29 -15.64
C ILE A 38 -3.27 -11.49 -16.69
N GLY A 39 -3.96 -10.67 -17.49
CA GLY A 39 -3.35 -9.88 -18.55
C GLY A 39 -2.29 -8.93 -18.03
N ARG A 40 -2.57 -8.22 -16.92
CA ARG A 40 -1.61 -7.30 -16.29
C ARG A 40 -0.39 -8.05 -15.73
N SER A 41 -0.61 -9.21 -15.11
CA SER A 41 0.46 -10.05 -14.57
C SER A 41 1.43 -10.48 -15.67
N GLU A 42 0.89 -10.99 -16.78
CA GLU A 42 1.68 -11.38 -17.93
C GLU A 42 2.45 -10.21 -18.55
N LEU A 43 1.78 -9.08 -18.80
CA LEU A 43 2.39 -7.90 -19.40
C LEU A 43 3.51 -7.27 -18.57
N LEU A 44 3.35 -7.21 -17.24
CA LEU A 44 4.30 -6.51 -16.37
C LEU A 44 5.38 -7.41 -15.79
N ARG A 45 5.12 -8.70 -15.65
CA ARG A 45 6.03 -9.65 -14.98
C ARG A 45 6.48 -10.79 -15.88
N GLY A 46 5.80 -11.01 -17.03
CA GLY A 46 6.06 -12.13 -17.92
C GLY A 46 5.58 -13.48 -17.39
N GLU A 47 4.75 -13.47 -16.34
CA GLU A 47 4.20 -14.68 -15.71
C GLU A 47 2.87 -14.41 -15.03
N VAL A 48 2.05 -15.43 -14.93
CA VAL A 48 0.80 -15.40 -14.16
C VAL A 48 1.01 -16.11 -12.83
N SER A 49 1.04 -15.34 -11.74
CA SER A 49 1.18 -15.91 -10.40
C SER A 49 -0.06 -16.72 -10.03
N LYS A 50 0.15 -17.85 -9.38
CA LYS A 50 -0.95 -18.62 -8.78
C LYS A 50 -1.51 -17.88 -7.58
N ILE A 51 -2.81 -18.03 -7.37
CA ILE A 51 -3.50 -17.35 -6.27
C ILE A 51 -2.93 -17.76 -4.92
N GLU A 52 -2.60 -19.04 -4.76
CA GLU A 52 -2.02 -19.60 -3.55
C GLU A 52 -0.68 -18.91 -3.22
N GLU A 53 0.17 -18.71 -4.22
CA GLU A 53 1.47 -18.01 -4.07
C GLU A 53 1.30 -16.55 -3.63
N VAL A 54 0.25 -15.89 -4.15
CA VAL A 54 -0.09 -14.51 -3.77
C VAL A 54 -0.58 -14.48 -2.32
N LEU A 55 -1.47 -15.38 -1.92
CA LEU A 55 -1.97 -15.48 -0.54
C LEU A 55 -0.83 -15.76 0.45
N ASP A 56 0.05 -16.70 0.11
CA ASP A 56 1.25 -16.99 0.90
C ASP A 56 2.18 -15.76 1.04
N SER A 57 2.24 -14.92 0.01
CA SER A 57 3.02 -13.69 0.08
C SER A 57 2.46 -12.69 1.09
N TYR A 58 1.13 -12.59 1.22
CA TYR A 58 0.49 -11.79 2.27
C TYR A 58 0.82 -12.32 3.67
N ASP A 59 0.88 -13.63 3.85
CA ASP A 59 1.20 -14.23 5.14
C ASP A 59 2.64 -14.00 5.59
N ARG A 60 3.54 -13.84 4.64
CA ARG A 60 4.97 -13.57 4.91
C ARG A 60 5.28 -12.13 5.29
N VAL A 61 4.36 -11.17 5.02
CA VAL A 61 4.59 -9.75 5.37
C VAL A 61 4.69 -9.60 6.88
N THR A 62 5.77 -9.01 7.35
CA THR A 62 6.01 -8.74 8.77
C THR A 62 5.75 -7.27 9.14
N ALA A 63 5.64 -6.97 10.43
CA ALA A 63 5.55 -5.60 10.92
C ALA A 63 6.80 -4.79 10.54
N ASP A 64 7.98 -5.43 10.57
CA ASP A 64 9.24 -4.79 10.19
C ASP A 64 9.29 -4.44 8.70
N ASP A 65 8.72 -5.25 7.81
CA ASP A 65 8.62 -4.95 6.38
C ASP A 65 7.77 -3.69 6.16
N ILE A 66 6.64 -3.60 6.85
CA ILE A 66 5.76 -2.43 6.77
C ILE A 66 6.44 -1.19 7.34
N LEU A 67 7.10 -1.30 8.50
CA LEU A 67 7.82 -0.20 9.13
C LEU A 67 8.95 0.33 8.24
N ASN A 68 9.73 -0.56 7.65
CA ASN A 68 10.81 -0.21 6.73
C ASN A 68 10.28 0.48 5.47
N LEU A 69 9.17 -0.01 4.92
CA LEU A 69 8.51 0.63 3.78
C LEU A 69 7.96 2.00 4.16
N ALA A 70 7.29 2.13 5.31
CA ALA A 70 6.75 3.39 5.80
C ALA A 70 7.83 4.47 5.92
N ARG A 71 8.99 4.14 6.51
CA ARG A 71 10.13 5.07 6.62
C ARG A 71 10.67 5.54 5.27
N ARG A 72 10.58 4.71 4.25
CA ARG A 72 11.00 5.07 2.88
C ARG A 72 9.99 5.93 2.14
N VAL A 73 8.69 5.65 2.33
CA VAL A 73 7.60 6.31 1.62
C VAL A 73 7.22 7.64 2.28
N PHE A 74 7.14 7.67 3.62
CA PHE A 74 6.78 8.87 4.37
C PHE A 74 7.98 9.77 4.69
N ASP A 75 8.90 9.89 3.75
CA ASP A 75 10.00 10.84 3.81
C ASP A 75 9.48 12.25 3.46
N ARG A 76 9.29 13.08 4.48
CA ARG A 76 8.77 14.46 4.31
C ARG A 76 9.63 15.31 3.39
N SER A 77 10.92 15.04 3.29
CA SER A 77 11.80 15.79 2.38
C SER A 77 11.44 15.64 0.90
N LYS A 78 10.68 14.58 0.58
CA LYS A 78 10.19 14.25 -0.77
C LYS A 78 8.71 14.57 -0.95
N ALA A 79 8.06 15.14 0.06
CA ALA A 79 6.65 15.49 -0.03
C ALA A 79 6.42 16.67 -0.97
N SER A 80 5.35 16.60 -1.75
CA SER A 80 4.88 17.69 -2.60
C SER A 80 3.43 18.00 -2.27
N LEU A 81 3.10 19.28 -2.19
CA LEU A 81 1.73 19.73 -1.93
C LEU A 81 1.25 20.55 -3.13
N ALA A 82 0.06 20.24 -3.61
CA ALA A 82 -0.66 21.04 -4.61
C ALA A 82 -1.98 21.51 -4.00
N VAL A 83 -2.22 22.82 -4.05
CA VAL A 83 -3.45 23.44 -3.53
C VAL A 83 -4.16 24.17 -4.65
N VAL A 84 -5.48 23.92 -4.80
CA VAL A 84 -6.34 24.60 -5.78
C VAL A 84 -7.48 25.30 -5.02
N GLY A 85 -7.65 26.61 -5.26
CA GLY A 85 -8.67 27.43 -4.61
C GLY A 85 -8.14 28.81 -4.26
N GLN A 86 -8.41 29.27 -3.04
CA GLN A 86 -7.83 30.47 -2.46
C GLN A 86 -6.80 30.05 -1.39
N PRO A 87 -5.58 29.73 -1.79
CA PRO A 87 -4.56 29.28 -0.85
C PRO A 87 -4.03 30.43 0.01
N ASP A 88 -3.57 30.10 1.21
CA ASP A 88 -2.75 30.95 2.03
C ASP A 88 -1.35 31.13 1.40
N SER A 89 -0.45 31.82 2.11
CA SER A 89 0.91 32.01 1.63
C SER A 89 1.67 30.68 1.50
N GLU A 90 2.60 30.60 0.56
CA GLU A 90 3.46 29.41 0.36
C GLU A 90 4.19 29.04 1.65
N ASP A 91 4.62 30.01 2.43
CA ASP A 91 5.37 29.79 3.68
C ASP A 91 4.53 29.03 4.72
N THR A 92 3.21 29.31 4.80
CA THR A 92 2.29 28.59 5.70
C THR A 92 2.30 27.08 5.40
N TYR A 93 2.24 26.72 4.12
CA TYR A 93 2.25 25.30 3.71
C TYR A 93 3.62 24.66 3.84
N ARG A 94 4.67 25.43 3.63
CA ARG A 94 6.05 24.96 3.77
C ARG A 94 6.39 24.60 5.22
N GLU A 95 5.83 25.33 6.19
CA GLU A 95 5.96 25.02 7.62
C GLU A 95 5.25 23.71 8.00
N LEU A 96 4.12 23.39 7.37
CA LEU A 96 3.39 22.14 7.61
C LEU A 96 4.12 20.89 7.10
N LEU A 97 5.01 21.04 6.13
CA LEU A 97 5.80 19.96 5.54
C LEU A 97 7.14 19.71 6.26
N ARG A 98 7.50 20.56 7.23
CA ARG A 98 8.68 20.37 8.09
C ARG A 98 8.33 19.45 9.25
#